data_6d651168785349f52ee3d58b7ad87fa9
#
_entry.id   6d651168785349f52ee3d58b7ad87fa9
#
_cell.length_a   1.000
_cell.length_b   1.000
_cell.length_c   1.000
_cell.angle_alpha   90.00
_cell.angle_beta   90.00
_cell.angle_gamma   90.00
#
_symmetry.space_group_name_H-M   'P 1'
#
loop_
_entity.id
_entity.type
_entity.pdbx_description
1 polymer ?
#
loop_
_entity_poly.entity_id
_entity_poly.type
_entity_poly.pdbx_seq_one_letter_code
_entity_poly.pdbx_strand_id
1 'polypeptide(L)'
;MNSSVVGIDVGEKESVATYLLPDGTEKDQFTFTMNVDGYKAFSEKIPKGVRITFEASGSAYSVDHNLRSLGYSDITVAHPKELSWIIKSKKKNDHVDSVKLAKLHLVDMIPESHLLSEDDRIFRDLLIQRVKLGRSIATTKNSIIGYLKREGLFDSLPKTNDNFSKKRREAMNAITFGNQKDIVLSSMINRLSFYEQQAFTMEQEIRKNAKVSEDVKLLISIPGIDFYLASMLSSYIGDIKRFQSTDKLASFFGIVPSNRDSSSTIRRGHMSKEGSQTARWALSIAVYTVIMRNKPLKEYYTSAKKRKGSGRFAHVSTMRKILRMIFVMLKDRKKWKYEIMGLDRIKLDSLLSI
;
A
#
# COMPACT_ATOMS: atom_id res chain seq x y z
N MET A 1 1.55 -25.52 -26.76
CA MET A 1 1.61 -24.84 -28.08
C MET A 1 1.79 -23.36 -27.81
N ASN A 2 2.88 -22.77 -28.30
CA ASN A 2 3.09 -21.33 -28.10
C ASN A 2 1.99 -20.58 -28.87
N SER A 3 1.16 -19.85 -28.12
CA SER A 3 0.15 -18.96 -28.73
C SER A 3 0.80 -17.63 -29.10
N SER A 4 0.22 -16.95 -30.09
CA SER A 4 0.63 -15.59 -30.46
C SER A 4 0.54 -14.64 -29.26
N VAL A 5 1.39 -13.63 -29.24
CA VAL A 5 1.49 -12.68 -28.12
C VAL A 5 1.49 -11.23 -28.60
N VAL A 6 1.01 -10.34 -27.76
CA VAL A 6 1.08 -8.89 -27.98
C VAL A 6 1.79 -8.24 -26.78
N GLY A 7 2.83 -7.48 -27.07
CA GLY A 7 3.47 -6.58 -26.11
C GLY A 7 3.01 -5.15 -26.33
N ILE A 8 2.57 -4.47 -25.26
CA ILE A 8 2.13 -3.08 -25.35
C ILE A 8 3.04 -2.21 -24.49
N ASP A 9 3.70 -1.24 -25.10
CA ASP A 9 4.31 -0.13 -24.37
C ASP A 9 3.28 0.96 -24.18
N VAL A 10 2.93 1.20 -22.89
CA VAL A 10 1.81 2.03 -22.52
C VAL A 10 2.25 3.46 -22.31
N GLY A 11 1.87 4.34 -23.21
CA GLY A 11 2.02 5.80 -23.08
C GLY A 11 0.81 6.48 -22.46
N GLU A 12 0.91 7.79 -22.24
CA GLU A 12 -0.17 8.60 -21.66
C GLU A 12 -1.32 8.85 -22.64
N LYS A 13 -1.01 9.18 -23.88
CA LYS A 13 -1.99 9.50 -24.94
C LYS A 13 -2.07 8.42 -26.00
N GLU A 14 -0.94 7.82 -26.33
CA GLU A 14 -0.78 6.79 -27.34
C GLU A 14 0.07 5.66 -26.80
N SER A 15 -0.19 4.45 -27.25
CA SER A 15 0.55 3.23 -26.92
C SER A 15 0.99 2.52 -28.16
N VAL A 16 2.10 1.81 -28.07
CA VAL A 16 2.64 0.99 -29.18
C VAL A 16 2.40 -0.48 -28.88
N ALA A 17 1.75 -1.18 -29.80
CA ALA A 17 1.52 -2.62 -29.73
C ALA A 17 2.35 -3.35 -30.76
N THR A 18 3.03 -4.42 -30.35
CA THR A 18 3.73 -5.35 -31.22
C THR A 18 3.09 -6.73 -31.13
N TYR A 19 2.67 -7.26 -32.27
CA TYR A 19 2.05 -8.57 -32.40
C TYR A 19 3.04 -9.58 -32.98
N LEU A 20 3.39 -10.61 -32.20
CA LEU A 20 4.26 -11.70 -32.63
C LEU A 20 3.48 -13.01 -32.82
N LEU A 21 3.83 -13.72 -33.87
CA LEU A 21 3.38 -15.08 -34.10
C LEU A 21 4.12 -16.07 -33.18
N PRO A 22 3.65 -17.34 -33.08
CA PRO A 22 4.25 -18.35 -32.20
C PRO A 22 5.72 -18.66 -32.49
N ASP A 23 6.19 -18.44 -33.72
CA ASP A 23 7.58 -18.59 -34.16
C ASP A 23 8.47 -17.37 -33.81
N GLY A 24 7.89 -16.32 -33.26
CA GLY A 24 8.58 -15.06 -32.93
C GLY A 24 8.62 -14.05 -34.06
N THR A 25 8.02 -14.36 -35.23
CA THR A 25 7.91 -13.44 -36.37
C THR A 25 6.97 -12.29 -36.01
N GLU A 26 7.39 -11.06 -36.29
CA GLU A 26 6.56 -9.87 -36.13
C GLU A 26 5.50 -9.84 -37.24
N LYS A 27 4.23 -9.91 -36.82
CA LYS A 27 3.10 -9.85 -37.75
C LYS A 27 2.64 -8.42 -38.00
N ASP A 28 2.60 -7.59 -36.93
CA ASP A 28 2.22 -6.19 -37.00
C ASP A 28 2.82 -5.40 -35.83
N GLN A 29 3.13 -4.14 -36.08
CA GLN A 29 3.46 -3.17 -35.05
C GLN A 29 2.75 -1.85 -35.36
N PHE A 30 1.96 -1.34 -34.42
CA PHE A 30 1.16 -0.15 -34.62
C PHE A 30 0.98 0.67 -33.35
N THR A 31 0.69 1.95 -33.57
CA THR A 31 0.31 2.87 -32.49
C THR A 31 -1.21 2.99 -32.44
N PHE A 32 -1.75 3.09 -31.24
CA PHE A 32 -3.17 3.35 -30.98
C PHE A 32 -3.36 4.35 -29.85
N THR A 33 -4.42 5.16 -29.92
CA THR A 33 -4.74 6.16 -28.89
C THR A 33 -5.36 5.50 -27.66
N MET A 34 -5.11 6.09 -26.48
CA MET A 34 -5.60 5.59 -25.20
C MET A 34 -7.03 6.05 -24.89
N ASN A 35 -7.90 5.96 -25.90
CA ASN A 35 -9.33 6.30 -25.84
C ASN A 35 -10.17 5.17 -26.46
N VAL A 36 -11.49 5.33 -26.41
CA VAL A 36 -12.45 4.30 -26.92
C VAL A 36 -12.17 3.93 -28.37
N ASP A 37 -11.90 4.90 -29.24
CA ASP A 37 -11.67 4.65 -30.68
C ASP A 37 -10.36 3.89 -30.89
N GLY A 38 -9.30 4.25 -30.15
CA GLY A 38 -8.02 3.54 -30.25
C GLY A 38 -8.09 2.09 -29.76
N TYR A 39 -8.81 1.83 -28.67
CA TYR A 39 -9.03 0.45 -28.20
C TYR A 39 -9.91 -0.34 -29.17
N LYS A 40 -10.87 0.31 -29.86
CA LYS A 40 -11.65 -0.33 -30.93
C LYS A 40 -10.75 -0.70 -32.10
N ALA A 41 -9.92 0.24 -32.58
CA ALA A 41 -8.94 -0.01 -33.67
C ALA A 41 -7.94 -1.12 -33.28
N PHE A 42 -7.49 -1.16 -32.02
CA PHE A 42 -6.68 -2.27 -31.50
C PHE A 42 -7.41 -3.61 -31.64
N SER A 43 -8.71 -3.67 -31.29
CA SER A 43 -9.50 -4.90 -31.34
C SER A 43 -9.80 -5.39 -32.76
N GLU A 44 -9.76 -4.52 -33.75
CA GLU A 44 -9.91 -4.86 -35.16
C GLU A 44 -8.63 -5.54 -35.74
N LYS A 45 -7.46 -5.18 -35.17
CA LYS A 45 -6.16 -5.74 -35.62
C LYS A 45 -5.76 -6.99 -34.83
N ILE A 46 -6.10 -7.09 -33.57
CA ILE A 46 -5.65 -8.18 -32.71
C ILE A 46 -6.79 -9.16 -32.42
N PRO A 47 -6.63 -10.44 -32.84
CA PRO A 47 -7.67 -11.46 -32.61
C PRO A 47 -7.85 -11.77 -31.13
N LYS A 48 -9.04 -12.25 -30.78
CA LYS A 48 -9.31 -12.74 -29.42
C LYS A 48 -8.51 -14.03 -29.15
N GLY A 49 -8.18 -14.26 -27.87
CA GLY A 49 -7.38 -15.44 -27.48
C GLY A 49 -5.87 -15.27 -27.63
N VAL A 50 -5.40 -14.08 -28.06
CA VAL A 50 -3.98 -13.73 -28.02
C VAL A 50 -3.58 -13.34 -26.61
N ARG A 51 -2.39 -13.74 -26.19
CA ARG A 51 -1.81 -13.37 -24.88
C ARG A 51 -1.28 -11.92 -24.96
N ILE A 52 -1.69 -11.08 -24.03
CA ILE A 52 -1.30 -9.65 -24.02
C ILE A 52 -0.44 -9.36 -22.79
N THR A 53 0.61 -8.56 -22.99
CA THR A 53 1.43 -8.08 -21.86
C THR A 53 1.73 -6.59 -21.98
N PHE A 54 1.76 -5.92 -20.83
CA PHE A 54 2.21 -4.53 -20.70
C PHE A 54 2.83 -4.29 -19.31
N GLU A 55 3.58 -3.21 -19.17
CA GLU A 55 4.24 -2.85 -17.92
C GLU A 55 3.26 -2.19 -16.93
N ALA A 56 3.35 -2.52 -15.63
CA ALA A 56 2.57 -1.89 -14.59
C ALA A 56 2.95 -0.40 -14.48
N SER A 57 1.96 0.46 -14.73
CA SER A 57 2.06 1.91 -14.71
C SER A 57 0.86 2.53 -13.97
N GLY A 58 0.77 3.85 -13.90
CA GLY A 58 -0.39 4.54 -13.35
C GLY A 58 -1.70 4.21 -14.06
N SER A 59 -1.63 3.89 -15.36
CA SER A 59 -2.78 3.55 -16.21
C SER A 59 -3.06 2.04 -16.32
N ALA A 60 -2.26 1.18 -15.66
CA ALA A 60 -2.37 -0.28 -15.79
C ALA A 60 -3.78 -0.83 -15.58
N TYR A 61 -4.51 -0.33 -14.56
CA TYR A 61 -5.89 -0.74 -14.30
C TYR A 61 -6.85 -0.34 -15.42
N SER A 62 -6.69 0.86 -15.99
CA SER A 62 -7.51 1.31 -17.12
C SER A 62 -7.24 0.48 -18.37
N VAL A 63 -5.97 0.16 -18.64
CA VAL A 63 -5.57 -0.69 -19.76
C VAL A 63 -6.16 -2.10 -19.61
N ASP A 64 -5.98 -2.73 -18.45
CA ASP A 64 -6.53 -4.06 -18.16
C ASP A 64 -8.06 -4.06 -18.30
N HIS A 65 -8.75 -3.08 -17.73
CA HIS A 65 -10.21 -2.95 -17.81
C HIS A 65 -10.68 -2.82 -19.28
N ASN A 66 -10.09 -1.93 -20.06
CA ASN A 66 -10.46 -1.73 -21.47
C ASN A 66 -10.21 -2.98 -22.32
N LEU A 67 -9.09 -3.64 -22.14
CA LEU A 67 -8.77 -4.88 -22.86
C LEU A 67 -9.75 -6.01 -22.48
N ARG A 68 -10.06 -6.17 -21.19
CA ARG A 68 -11.03 -7.19 -20.75
C ARG A 68 -12.44 -6.91 -21.24
N SER A 69 -12.88 -5.65 -21.23
CA SER A 69 -14.20 -5.27 -21.75
C SER A 69 -14.34 -5.52 -23.27
N LEU A 70 -13.22 -5.53 -23.97
CA LEU A 70 -13.14 -5.96 -25.38
C LEU A 70 -13.06 -7.48 -25.55
N GLY A 71 -13.04 -8.28 -24.47
CA GLY A 71 -13.06 -9.73 -24.49
C GLY A 71 -11.69 -10.42 -24.52
N TYR A 72 -10.60 -9.69 -24.19
CA TYR A 72 -9.30 -10.31 -23.95
C TYR A 72 -9.22 -10.84 -22.53
N SER A 73 -8.90 -12.12 -22.35
CA SER A 73 -8.84 -12.78 -21.03
C SER A 73 -7.43 -13.07 -20.55
N ASP A 74 -6.50 -13.33 -21.46
CA ASP A 74 -5.11 -13.67 -21.15
C ASP A 74 -4.23 -12.41 -21.16
N ILE A 75 -4.21 -11.73 -20.01
CA ILE A 75 -3.49 -10.47 -19.83
C ILE A 75 -2.50 -10.62 -18.68
N THR A 76 -1.23 -10.44 -18.96
CA THR A 76 -0.13 -10.46 -18.00
C THR A 76 0.43 -9.05 -17.83
N VAL A 77 0.44 -8.54 -16.59
CA VAL A 77 1.04 -7.25 -16.29
C VAL A 77 2.46 -7.44 -15.79
N ALA A 78 3.43 -6.80 -16.44
CA ALA A 78 4.84 -6.94 -16.11
C ALA A 78 5.24 -6.05 -14.93
N HIS A 79 6.10 -6.59 -14.04
CA HIS A 79 6.63 -5.83 -12.91
C HIS A 79 7.79 -4.92 -13.36
N PRO A 80 7.68 -3.57 -13.27
CA PRO A 80 8.60 -2.63 -13.90
C PRO A 80 10.05 -2.83 -13.49
N LYS A 81 10.29 -3.00 -12.21
CA LYS A 81 11.64 -3.10 -11.68
C LYS A 81 12.32 -4.41 -12.06
N GLU A 82 11.62 -5.55 -11.97
CA GLU A 82 12.18 -6.84 -12.34
C GLU A 82 12.38 -6.92 -13.86
N LEU A 83 11.43 -6.34 -14.61
CA LEU A 83 11.55 -6.17 -16.05
C LEU A 83 12.81 -5.37 -16.44
N SER A 84 13.11 -4.27 -15.73
CA SER A 84 14.28 -3.43 -15.99
C SER A 84 15.62 -4.14 -15.77
N TRP A 85 15.66 -5.23 -15.02
CA TRP A 85 16.86 -6.06 -14.84
C TRP A 85 17.08 -7.00 -16.01
N ILE A 86 16.00 -7.42 -16.66
CA ILE A 86 16.03 -8.30 -17.85
C ILE A 86 16.29 -7.46 -19.09
N ILE A 87 15.65 -6.28 -19.19
CA ILE A 87 15.72 -5.39 -20.35
C ILE A 87 16.66 -4.21 -20.07
N LYS A 88 17.96 -4.44 -20.07
CA LYS A 88 18.94 -3.34 -20.05
C LYS A 88 19.12 -2.80 -21.48
N SER A 89 18.49 -1.69 -21.82
CA SER A 89 18.69 -0.99 -23.06
C SER A 89 19.22 0.42 -22.84
N LYS A 90 20.23 0.82 -23.61
CA LYS A 90 20.75 2.19 -23.61
C LYS A 90 19.89 3.16 -24.42
N LYS A 91 19.02 2.66 -25.31
CA LYS A 91 18.11 3.46 -26.13
C LYS A 91 16.67 3.12 -25.73
N LYS A 92 15.99 4.08 -25.16
CA LYS A 92 14.56 3.98 -24.86
C LYS A 92 13.79 4.37 -26.13
N ASN A 93 12.95 3.45 -26.62
CA ASN A 93 12.08 3.68 -27.78
C ASN A 93 10.89 2.75 -27.61
N ASP A 94 9.69 3.32 -27.61
CA ASP A 94 8.41 2.66 -27.36
C ASP A 94 8.17 1.47 -28.30
N HIS A 95 8.60 1.60 -29.58
CA HIS A 95 8.58 0.50 -30.56
C HIS A 95 9.48 -0.67 -30.15
N VAL A 96 10.69 -0.39 -29.64
CA VAL A 96 11.62 -1.43 -29.18
C VAL A 96 11.15 -2.05 -27.88
N ASP A 97 10.54 -1.27 -27.01
CA ASP A 97 10.11 -1.76 -25.68
C ASP A 97 8.86 -2.63 -25.80
N SER A 98 7.92 -2.34 -26.72
CA SER A 98 6.79 -3.23 -27.05
C SER A 98 7.23 -4.57 -27.65
N VAL A 99 8.24 -4.57 -28.54
CA VAL A 99 8.84 -5.81 -29.08
C VAL A 99 9.47 -6.66 -27.98
N LYS A 100 10.22 -6.05 -27.07
CA LYS A 100 10.85 -6.77 -25.96
C LYS A 100 9.83 -7.40 -25.03
N LEU A 101 8.77 -6.68 -24.69
CA LEU A 101 7.65 -7.22 -23.92
C LEU A 101 7.04 -8.44 -24.61
N ALA A 102 6.72 -8.33 -25.89
CA ALA A 102 6.18 -9.43 -26.66
C ALA A 102 7.12 -10.64 -26.68
N LYS A 103 8.42 -10.43 -26.93
CA LYS A 103 9.43 -11.51 -26.93
C LYS A 103 9.57 -12.20 -25.57
N LEU A 104 9.59 -11.46 -24.49
CA LEU A 104 9.64 -12.04 -23.12
C LEU A 104 8.37 -12.83 -22.82
N HIS A 105 7.21 -12.34 -23.28
CA HIS A 105 5.95 -13.03 -23.08
C HIS A 105 5.88 -14.34 -23.88
N LEU A 106 6.44 -14.34 -25.08
CA LEU A 106 6.49 -15.53 -25.95
C LEU A 106 7.24 -16.70 -25.30
N VAL A 107 8.28 -16.40 -24.51
CA VAL A 107 9.11 -17.39 -23.81
C VAL A 107 8.76 -17.52 -22.30
N ASP A 108 7.61 -17.03 -21.87
CA ASP A 108 7.10 -17.08 -20.50
C ASP A 108 8.07 -16.50 -19.43
N MET A 109 8.83 -15.47 -19.80
CA MET A 109 9.82 -14.80 -18.94
C MET A 109 9.34 -13.43 -18.40
N ILE A 110 8.06 -13.11 -18.50
CA ILE A 110 7.53 -11.87 -17.94
C ILE A 110 7.51 -11.99 -16.39
N PRO A 111 8.20 -11.10 -15.66
CA PRO A 111 8.04 -11.00 -14.23
C PRO A 111 6.67 -10.38 -13.92
N GLU A 112 5.76 -11.16 -13.40
CA GLU A 112 4.37 -10.74 -13.22
C GLU A 112 4.18 -9.77 -12.06
N SER A 113 3.35 -8.76 -12.29
CA SER A 113 2.80 -7.85 -11.29
C SER A 113 1.33 -8.19 -11.04
N HIS A 114 0.98 -8.36 -9.78
CA HIS A 114 -0.40 -8.66 -9.41
C HIS A 114 -1.25 -7.38 -9.41
N LEU A 115 -2.27 -7.32 -10.26
CA LEU A 115 -3.34 -6.34 -10.19
C LEU A 115 -4.40 -6.79 -9.19
N LEU A 116 -4.91 -5.85 -8.42
CA LEU A 116 -6.04 -6.09 -7.53
C LEU A 116 -7.35 -6.16 -8.31
N SER A 117 -8.32 -6.90 -7.75
CA SER A 117 -9.70 -6.74 -8.17
C SER A 117 -10.17 -5.29 -7.97
N GLU A 118 -11.19 -4.88 -8.68
CA GLU A 118 -11.74 -3.52 -8.54
C GLU A 118 -12.22 -3.25 -7.11
N ASP A 119 -12.94 -4.18 -6.50
CA ASP A 119 -13.41 -4.09 -5.12
C ASP A 119 -12.24 -3.92 -4.13
N ASP A 120 -11.19 -4.73 -4.27
CA ASP A 120 -10.01 -4.66 -3.39
C ASP A 120 -9.25 -3.35 -3.57
N ARG A 121 -9.20 -2.82 -4.81
CA ARG A 121 -8.60 -1.53 -5.12
C ARG A 121 -9.38 -0.40 -4.46
N ILE A 122 -10.70 -0.36 -4.65
CA ILE A 122 -11.58 0.65 -4.04
C ILE A 122 -11.44 0.62 -2.51
N PHE A 123 -11.48 -0.58 -1.92
CA PHE A 123 -11.31 -0.72 -0.47
C PHE A 123 -9.94 -0.23 0.00
N ARG A 124 -8.87 -0.54 -0.73
CA ARG A 124 -7.52 -0.04 -0.43
C ARG A 124 -7.44 1.48 -0.55
N ASP A 125 -8.10 2.07 -1.53
CA ASP A 125 -8.13 3.53 -1.71
C ASP A 125 -8.83 4.23 -0.54
N LEU A 126 -9.95 3.69 -0.04
CA LEU A 126 -10.59 4.17 1.19
C LEU A 126 -9.61 4.16 2.38
N LEU A 127 -8.92 3.05 2.59
CA LEU A 127 -7.91 2.91 3.65
C LEU A 127 -6.77 3.93 3.50
N ILE A 128 -6.26 4.13 2.29
CA ILE A 128 -5.20 5.10 2.00
C ILE A 128 -5.67 6.54 2.27
N GLN A 129 -6.87 6.90 1.84
CA GLN A 129 -7.42 8.23 2.08
C GLN A 129 -7.60 8.47 3.59
N ARG A 130 -8.09 7.47 4.33
CA ARG A 130 -8.18 7.58 5.80
C ARG A 130 -6.82 7.83 6.47
N VAL A 131 -5.74 7.20 5.99
CA VAL A 131 -4.36 7.47 6.46
C VAL A 131 -3.95 8.90 6.19
N LYS A 132 -4.20 9.39 4.97
CA LYS A 132 -3.86 10.77 4.58
C LYS A 132 -4.59 11.78 5.46
N LEU A 133 -5.88 11.58 5.69
CA LEU A 133 -6.68 12.42 6.58
C LEU A 133 -6.14 12.40 8.03
N GLY A 134 -5.74 11.24 8.54
CA GLY A 134 -5.12 11.14 9.86
C GLY A 134 -3.82 11.94 9.99
N ARG A 135 -2.99 11.96 8.94
CA ARG A 135 -1.78 12.79 8.89
C ARG A 135 -2.13 14.27 8.85
N SER A 136 -3.13 14.67 8.05
CA SER A 136 -3.60 16.06 7.97
C SER A 136 -4.15 16.55 9.32
N ILE A 137 -4.93 15.72 10.02
CA ILE A 137 -5.42 15.99 11.38
C ILE A 137 -4.25 16.22 12.34
N ALA A 138 -3.26 15.30 12.37
CA ALA A 138 -2.10 15.43 13.26
C ALA A 138 -1.28 16.69 12.95
N THR A 139 -1.03 16.99 11.69
CA THR A 139 -0.31 18.20 11.27
C THR A 139 -1.07 19.46 11.67
N THR A 140 -2.39 19.49 11.46
CA THR A 140 -3.22 20.66 11.82
C THR A 140 -3.28 20.84 13.34
N LYS A 141 -3.41 19.76 14.13
CA LYS A 141 -3.33 19.80 15.59
C LYS A 141 -2.00 20.39 16.06
N ASN A 142 -0.89 19.94 15.50
CA ASN A 142 0.43 20.47 15.83
C ASN A 142 0.58 21.95 15.46
N SER A 143 0.02 22.37 14.33
CA SER A 143 0.01 23.76 13.90
C SER A 143 -0.78 24.66 14.86
N ILE A 144 -1.95 24.20 15.33
CA ILE A 144 -2.76 24.94 16.32
C ILE A 144 -2.00 25.06 17.64
N ILE A 145 -1.39 23.97 18.15
CA ILE A 145 -0.58 24.01 19.37
C ILE A 145 0.58 24.98 19.22
N GLY A 146 1.29 24.92 18.08
CA GLY A 146 2.40 25.85 17.80
C GLY A 146 1.97 27.31 17.75
N TYR A 147 0.82 27.57 17.12
CA TYR A 147 0.24 28.92 17.07
C TYR A 147 -0.11 29.44 18.46
N LEU A 148 -0.86 28.67 19.27
CA LEU A 148 -1.27 29.05 20.61
C LEU A 148 -0.06 29.22 21.56
N LYS A 149 1.00 28.44 21.42
CA LYS A 149 2.25 28.61 22.18
C LYS A 149 2.94 29.92 21.81
N ARG A 150 3.03 30.24 20.53
CA ARG A 150 3.62 31.49 20.03
C ARG A 150 2.88 32.74 20.55
N GLU A 151 1.53 32.65 20.64
CA GLU A 151 0.70 33.72 21.18
C GLU A 151 0.63 33.72 22.73
N GLY A 152 1.31 32.81 23.43
CA GLY A 152 1.30 32.72 24.90
C GLY A 152 0.01 32.19 25.52
N LEU A 153 -0.90 31.63 24.71
CA LEU A 153 -2.23 31.21 25.16
C LEU A 153 -2.37 29.72 25.45
N PHE A 154 -1.35 28.92 25.10
CA PHE A 154 -1.46 27.45 25.24
C PHE A 154 -1.58 27.02 26.72
N ASP A 155 -0.85 27.66 27.61
CA ASP A 155 -0.79 27.29 29.03
C ASP A 155 -1.99 27.85 29.81
N SER A 156 -2.70 28.86 29.28
CA SER A 156 -3.96 29.38 29.84
C SER A 156 -5.17 28.49 29.60
N LEU A 157 -5.06 27.55 28.63
CA LEU A 157 -6.14 26.62 28.34
C LEU A 157 -6.34 25.61 29.46
N PRO A 158 -7.57 25.08 29.64
CA PRO A 158 -7.88 24.08 30.66
C PRO A 158 -6.92 22.88 30.61
N LYS A 159 -6.37 22.47 31.75
CA LYS A 159 -5.51 21.26 31.82
C LYS A 159 -6.36 20.01 31.62
N THR A 160 -6.02 19.21 30.62
CA THR A 160 -6.69 17.94 30.27
C THR A 160 -5.66 16.96 29.73
N ASN A 161 -5.96 15.65 29.75
CA ASN A 161 -5.08 14.61 29.22
C ASN A 161 -4.96 14.66 27.69
N ASP A 162 -6.00 15.17 26.98
CA ASP A 162 -5.99 15.38 25.54
C ASP A 162 -6.05 16.88 25.23
N ASN A 163 -5.08 17.36 24.46
CA ASN A 163 -5.00 18.75 24.03
C ASN A 163 -6.17 19.21 23.15
N PHE A 164 -6.97 18.29 22.63
CA PHE A 164 -8.14 18.55 21.79
C PHE A 164 -9.43 17.96 22.39
N SER A 165 -9.48 17.79 23.73
CA SER A 165 -10.70 17.43 24.44
C SER A 165 -11.81 18.49 24.23
N LYS A 166 -13.06 18.09 24.40
CA LYS A 166 -14.23 19.00 24.24
C LYS A 166 -14.02 20.32 24.98
N LYS A 167 -13.64 20.26 26.27
CA LYS A 167 -13.40 21.44 27.11
C LYS A 167 -12.31 22.36 26.54
N ARG A 168 -11.20 21.80 26.02
CA ARG A 168 -10.14 22.63 25.40
C ARG A 168 -10.56 23.22 24.07
N ARG A 169 -11.32 22.50 23.27
CA ARG A 169 -11.86 23.01 22.00
C ARG A 169 -12.81 24.18 22.23
N GLU A 170 -13.71 24.07 23.20
CA GLU A 170 -14.60 25.16 23.61
C GLU A 170 -13.79 26.41 24.03
N ALA A 171 -12.75 26.21 24.82
CA ALA A 171 -11.86 27.30 25.24
C ALA A 171 -11.08 27.90 24.05
N MET A 172 -10.58 27.07 23.10
CA MET A 172 -9.91 27.55 21.89
C MET A 172 -10.85 28.37 21.00
N ASN A 173 -12.11 27.95 20.85
CA ASN A 173 -13.12 28.67 20.07
C ASN A 173 -13.54 30.00 20.73
N ALA A 174 -13.38 30.14 22.03
CA ALA A 174 -13.69 31.37 22.77
C ALA A 174 -12.54 32.39 22.75
N ILE A 175 -11.36 32.04 22.23
CA ILE A 175 -10.23 32.98 22.12
C ILE A 175 -10.56 34.06 21.11
N THR A 176 -10.40 35.32 21.52
CA THR A 176 -10.57 36.50 20.68
C THR A 176 -9.35 37.41 20.84
N PHE A 177 -8.69 37.75 19.74
CA PHE A 177 -7.56 38.67 19.69
C PHE A 177 -8.02 40.10 19.35
N GLY A 178 -9.19 40.25 18.75
CA GLY A 178 -9.71 41.52 18.25
C GLY A 178 -8.99 42.04 17.00
N ASN A 179 -8.34 41.18 16.23
CA ASN A 179 -7.64 41.54 15.01
C ASN A 179 -7.55 40.30 14.06
N GLN A 180 -6.74 40.40 12.98
CA GLN A 180 -6.62 39.36 11.94
C GLN A 180 -6.17 37.99 12.46
N LYS A 181 -5.64 37.90 13.68
CA LYS A 181 -5.28 36.61 14.30
C LYS A 181 -6.49 35.72 14.55
N ASP A 182 -7.68 36.32 14.74
CA ASP A 182 -8.95 35.57 14.88
C ASP A 182 -9.25 34.77 13.61
N ILE A 183 -9.01 35.37 12.43
CA ILE A 183 -9.20 34.69 11.15
C ILE A 183 -8.22 33.53 11.01
N VAL A 184 -6.97 33.71 11.44
CA VAL A 184 -5.94 32.64 11.36
C VAL A 184 -6.32 31.47 12.26
N LEU A 185 -6.67 31.72 13.52
CA LEU A 185 -7.02 30.65 14.47
C LEU A 185 -8.31 29.92 14.03
N SER A 186 -9.35 30.66 13.70
CA SER A 186 -10.62 30.06 13.24
C SER A 186 -10.45 29.25 11.97
N SER A 187 -9.64 29.70 11.02
CA SER A 187 -9.29 28.92 9.81
C SER A 187 -8.62 27.59 10.13
N MET A 188 -7.68 27.57 11.10
CA MET A 188 -7.02 26.32 11.54
C MET A 188 -8.00 25.37 12.23
N ILE A 189 -8.88 25.90 13.10
CA ILE A 189 -9.87 25.09 13.82
C ILE A 189 -10.91 24.51 12.84
N ASN A 190 -11.42 25.33 11.92
CA ASN A 190 -12.36 24.89 10.89
C ASN A 190 -11.76 23.80 9.99
N ARG A 191 -10.49 23.96 9.58
CA ARG A 191 -9.77 22.96 8.81
C ARG A 191 -9.60 21.63 9.59
N LEU A 192 -9.32 21.70 10.90
CA LEU A 192 -9.25 20.51 11.74
C LEU A 192 -10.61 19.81 11.77
N SER A 193 -11.69 20.54 12.03
CA SER A 193 -13.04 19.99 12.06
C SER A 193 -13.44 19.35 10.74
N PHE A 194 -13.10 19.99 9.63
CA PHE A 194 -13.33 19.45 8.29
C PHE A 194 -12.60 18.10 8.09
N TYR A 195 -11.31 18.02 8.43
CA TYR A 195 -10.56 16.77 8.28
C TYR A 195 -11.08 15.66 9.20
N GLU A 196 -11.51 16.00 10.43
CA GLU A 196 -12.11 15.03 11.34
C GLU A 196 -13.44 14.50 10.82
N GLN A 197 -14.28 15.37 10.25
CA GLN A 197 -15.53 14.99 9.59
C GLN A 197 -15.27 14.04 8.40
N GLN A 198 -14.32 14.40 7.52
CA GLN A 198 -13.97 13.55 6.39
C GLN A 198 -13.42 12.19 6.84
N ALA A 199 -12.58 12.18 7.89
CA ALA A 199 -12.06 10.94 8.46
C ALA A 199 -13.15 10.05 9.02
N PHE A 200 -14.15 10.62 9.67
CA PHE A 200 -15.31 9.90 10.17
C PHE A 200 -16.13 9.28 9.02
N THR A 201 -16.39 10.04 7.95
CA THR A 201 -17.09 9.53 6.76
C THR A 201 -16.34 8.36 6.15
N MET A 202 -15.00 8.47 5.98
CA MET A 202 -14.18 7.36 5.48
C MET A 202 -14.24 6.12 6.38
N GLU A 203 -14.26 6.31 7.71
CA GLU A 203 -14.38 5.20 8.66
C GLU A 203 -15.72 4.47 8.53
N GLN A 204 -16.82 5.21 8.32
CA GLN A 204 -18.14 4.60 8.08
C GLN A 204 -18.13 3.77 6.79
N GLU A 205 -17.60 4.31 5.71
CA GLU A 205 -17.51 3.57 4.44
C GLU A 205 -16.58 2.36 4.52
N ILE A 206 -15.44 2.47 5.21
CA ILE A 206 -14.56 1.33 5.47
C ILE A 206 -15.29 0.24 6.24
N ARG A 207 -16.10 0.58 7.25
CA ARG A 207 -16.88 -0.39 8.03
C ARG A 207 -17.95 -1.07 7.20
N LYS A 208 -18.69 -0.33 6.35
CA LYS A 208 -19.72 -0.87 5.47
C LYS A 208 -19.14 -1.83 4.41
N ASN A 209 -18.00 -1.46 3.83
CA ASN A 209 -17.35 -2.21 2.76
C ASN A 209 -16.33 -3.24 3.27
N ALA A 210 -16.10 -3.27 4.57
CA ALA A 210 -15.27 -4.29 5.17
C ALA A 210 -15.96 -5.64 5.06
N LYS A 211 -15.73 -6.34 3.96
CA LYS A 211 -15.82 -7.79 3.98
C LYS A 211 -14.84 -8.24 5.05
N VAL A 212 -15.35 -8.60 6.24
CA VAL A 212 -14.50 -9.11 7.34
C VAL A 212 -13.95 -10.44 6.86
N SER A 213 -12.92 -10.36 5.99
CA SER A 213 -12.28 -11.54 5.44
C SER A 213 -11.69 -12.36 6.60
N GLU A 214 -11.61 -13.67 6.42
CA GLU A 214 -10.94 -14.54 7.40
C GLU A 214 -9.51 -14.05 7.72
N ASP A 215 -8.82 -13.44 6.75
CA ASP A 215 -7.49 -12.85 6.95
C ASP A 215 -7.53 -11.70 7.95
N VAL A 216 -8.51 -10.80 7.83
CA VAL A 216 -8.70 -9.69 8.79
C VAL A 216 -9.01 -10.24 10.19
N LYS A 217 -9.88 -11.26 10.31
CA LYS A 217 -10.18 -11.92 11.59
C LYS A 217 -8.94 -12.55 12.23
N LEU A 218 -8.10 -13.18 11.42
CA LEU A 218 -6.82 -13.75 11.89
C LEU A 218 -5.89 -12.65 12.39
N LEU A 219 -5.73 -11.54 11.64
CA LEU A 219 -4.83 -10.46 12.01
C LEU A 219 -5.28 -9.70 13.26
N ILE A 220 -6.58 -9.49 13.46
CA ILE A 220 -7.14 -8.88 14.68
C ILE A 220 -6.82 -9.71 15.93
N SER A 221 -6.63 -11.03 15.78
CA SER A 221 -6.26 -11.88 16.93
C SER A 221 -4.88 -11.56 17.49
N ILE A 222 -4.03 -10.81 16.78
CA ILE A 222 -2.73 -10.35 17.28
C ILE A 222 -2.95 -9.19 18.26
N PRO A 223 -2.58 -9.30 19.55
CA PRO A 223 -2.76 -8.22 20.50
C PRO A 223 -2.08 -6.93 20.03
N GLY A 224 -2.85 -5.85 19.88
CA GLY A 224 -2.38 -4.56 19.39
C GLY A 224 -2.63 -4.29 17.91
N ILE A 225 -3.13 -5.25 17.15
CA ILE A 225 -3.63 -5.01 15.79
C ILE A 225 -5.14 -4.82 15.86
N ASP A 226 -5.60 -3.63 15.54
CA ASP A 226 -7.02 -3.31 15.44
C ASP A 226 -7.57 -3.64 14.04
N PHE A 227 -8.88 -3.48 13.89
CA PHE A 227 -9.56 -3.72 12.63
C PHE A 227 -8.96 -2.93 11.45
N TYR A 228 -8.60 -1.67 11.69
CA TYR A 228 -8.07 -0.81 10.63
C TYR A 228 -6.67 -1.25 10.17
N LEU A 229 -5.77 -1.54 11.12
CA LEU A 229 -4.45 -2.08 10.82
C LEU A 229 -4.52 -3.46 10.15
N ALA A 230 -5.42 -4.33 10.63
CA ALA A 230 -5.65 -5.64 10.04
C ALA A 230 -6.12 -5.53 8.59
N SER A 231 -7.12 -4.68 8.33
CA SER A 231 -7.65 -4.41 6.99
C SER A 231 -6.58 -3.84 6.06
N MET A 232 -5.77 -2.90 6.55
CA MET A 232 -4.67 -2.32 5.79
C MET A 232 -3.62 -3.37 5.43
N LEU A 233 -3.15 -4.15 6.40
CA LEU A 233 -2.15 -5.20 6.16
C LEU A 233 -2.69 -6.27 5.23
N SER A 234 -3.92 -6.75 5.44
CA SER A 234 -4.58 -7.73 4.59
C SER A 234 -4.74 -7.22 3.15
N SER A 235 -5.18 -5.97 2.96
CA SER A 235 -5.35 -5.38 1.63
C SER A 235 -4.06 -5.32 0.81
N TYR A 236 -2.90 -5.13 1.48
CA TYR A 236 -1.59 -5.13 0.81
C TYR A 236 -1.03 -6.52 0.60
N ILE A 237 -1.25 -7.44 1.52
CA ILE A 237 -0.81 -8.83 1.39
C ILE A 237 -1.61 -9.53 0.28
N GLY A 238 -2.93 -9.31 0.21
CA GLY A 238 -3.80 -10.05 -0.70
C GLY A 238 -3.73 -11.56 -0.44
N ASP A 239 -3.72 -12.38 -1.47
CA ASP A 239 -3.53 -13.82 -1.29
C ASP A 239 -2.12 -14.13 -0.80
N ILE A 240 -2.01 -14.67 0.41
CA ILE A 240 -0.71 -15.05 1.02
C ILE A 240 0.02 -16.14 0.21
N LYS A 241 -0.70 -16.94 -0.56
CA LYS A 241 -0.13 -18.04 -1.37
C LYS A 241 0.77 -17.54 -2.50
N ARG A 242 0.59 -16.28 -2.94
CA ARG A 242 1.47 -15.67 -3.94
C ARG A 242 2.91 -15.46 -3.45
N PHE A 243 3.14 -15.52 -2.14
CA PHE A 243 4.47 -15.39 -1.56
C PHE A 243 5.04 -16.77 -1.24
N GLN A 244 6.13 -17.13 -1.88
CA GLN A 244 6.83 -18.41 -1.65
C GLN A 244 7.43 -18.51 -0.24
N SER A 245 7.86 -17.37 0.34
CA SER A 245 8.50 -17.30 1.65
C SER A 245 8.25 -15.98 2.38
N THR A 246 8.55 -15.99 3.68
CA THR A 246 8.53 -14.77 4.51
C THR A 246 9.50 -13.69 4.02
N ASP A 247 10.62 -14.08 3.40
CA ASP A 247 11.58 -13.12 2.87
C ASP A 247 11.07 -12.45 1.59
N LYS A 248 10.31 -13.18 0.74
CA LYS A 248 9.61 -12.58 -0.40
C LYS A 248 8.55 -11.58 0.05
N LEU A 249 7.79 -11.90 1.10
CA LEU A 249 6.84 -10.97 1.71
C LEU A 249 7.56 -9.74 2.31
N ALA A 250 8.69 -9.93 3.01
CA ALA A 250 9.48 -8.84 3.56
C ALA A 250 10.08 -7.94 2.46
N SER A 251 10.48 -8.52 1.33
CA SER A 251 10.92 -7.79 0.14
C SER A 251 9.79 -6.96 -0.46
N PHE A 252 8.60 -7.52 -0.59
CA PHE A 252 7.40 -6.81 -1.07
C PHE A 252 7.07 -5.59 -0.18
N PHE A 253 7.23 -5.69 1.14
CA PHE A 253 7.12 -4.54 2.06
C PHE A 253 8.33 -3.62 2.03
N GLY A 254 9.41 -3.99 1.34
CA GLY A 254 10.65 -3.21 1.26
C GLY A 254 11.37 -3.04 2.59
N ILE A 255 11.29 -4.05 3.47
CA ILE A 255 11.94 -4.07 4.79
C ILE A 255 13.15 -5.02 4.83
N VAL A 256 13.69 -5.36 3.68
CA VAL A 256 14.95 -6.11 3.53
C VAL A 256 16.12 -5.15 3.32
N PRO A 257 17.35 -5.54 3.72
CA PRO A 257 18.52 -4.75 3.37
C PRO A 257 18.69 -4.67 1.85
N SER A 258 19.14 -3.52 1.34
CA SER A 258 19.61 -3.45 -0.03
C SER A 258 20.96 -4.18 -0.10
N ASN A 259 21.05 -5.23 -0.91
CA ASN A 259 22.28 -5.94 -1.14
C ASN A 259 23.05 -5.23 -2.28
N ARG A 260 24.30 -4.88 -2.01
CA ARG A 260 25.30 -4.49 -3.00
C ARG A 260 26.47 -5.44 -2.85
N ASP A 261 26.23 -6.72 -3.17
CA ASP A 261 27.26 -7.73 -3.07
C ASP A 261 28.11 -7.70 -4.34
N SER A 262 29.39 -7.41 -4.21
CA SER A 262 30.41 -7.76 -5.18
C SER A 262 31.07 -9.07 -4.75
N SER A 263 31.64 -9.82 -5.67
CA SER A 263 32.18 -11.17 -5.47
C SER A 263 33.12 -11.37 -4.26
N SER A 264 33.63 -10.29 -3.68
CA SER A 264 34.56 -10.32 -2.54
C SER A 264 34.10 -9.58 -1.29
N THR A 265 32.98 -8.85 -1.32
CA THR A 265 32.58 -8.02 -0.17
C THR A 265 31.06 -7.95 -0.04
N ILE A 266 30.54 -8.54 1.06
CA ILE A 266 29.12 -8.43 1.42
C ILE A 266 28.87 -7.07 2.08
N ARG A 267 28.33 -6.11 1.36
CA ARG A 267 27.92 -4.80 1.90
C ARG A 267 26.38 -4.79 2.10
N ARG A 268 25.95 -5.05 3.32
CA ARG A 268 24.55 -4.87 3.70
C ARG A 268 24.25 -3.38 3.77
N GLY A 269 23.49 -2.88 2.81
CA GLY A 269 23.04 -1.49 2.74
C GLY A 269 21.88 -1.17 3.69
N HIS A 270 21.35 0.04 3.57
CA HIS A 270 20.12 0.44 4.25
C HIS A 270 18.92 -0.38 3.78
N MET A 271 17.82 -0.26 4.49
CA MET A 271 16.54 -0.87 4.09
C MET A 271 16.18 -0.46 2.65
N SER A 272 15.79 -1.42 1.80
CA SER A 272 15.56 -1.20 0.36
C SER A 272 14.48 -0.14 0.08
N LYS A 273 13.48 -0.05 0.96
CA LYS A 273 12.31 0.82 0.83
C LYS A 273 11.53 0.62 -0.48
N GLU A 274 11.75 -0.50 -1.15
CA GLU A 274 10.98 -0.91 -2.31
C GLU A 274 9.56 -1.28 -1.90
N GLY A 275 8.60 -1.14 -2.81
CA GLY A 275 7.19 -1.38 -2.50
C GLY A 275 6.49 -0.21 -1.78
N SER A 276 5.26 -0.43 -1.33
CA SER A 276 4.38 0.62 -0.83
C SER A 276 4.85 1.27 0.48
N GLN A 277 4.97 2.60 0.46
CA GLN A 277 5.24 3.38 1.67
C GLN A 277 4.12 3.24 2.71
N THR A 278 2.87 3.15 2.25
CA THR A 278 1.70 3.02 3.13
C THR A 278 1.65 1.65 3.81
N ALA A 279 1.99 0.58 3.08
CA ALA A 279 2.11 -0.77 3.67
C ALA A 279 3.20 -0.80 4.77
N ARG A 280 4.38 -0.21 4.50
CA ARG A 280 5.44 -0.09 5.51
C ARG A 280 5.02 0.75 6.71
N TRP A 281 4.29 1.84 6.47
CA TRP A 281 3.75 2.68 7.55
C TRP A 281 2.79 1.88 8.43
N ALA A 282 1.84 1.14 7.85
CA ALA A 282 0.91 0.31 8.61
C ALA A 282 1.65 -0.74 9.47
N LEU A 283 2.63 -1.42 8.89
CA LEU A 283 3.46 -2.38 9.62
C LEU A 283 4.31 -1.71 10.70
N SER A 284 4.80 -0.49 10.48
CA SER A 284 5.52 0.31 11.47
C SER A 284 4.63 0.71 12.65
N ILE A 285 3.39 1.11 12.40
CA ILE A 285 2.40 1.38 13.46
C ILE A 285 2.10 0.10 14.25
N ALA A 286 1.92 -1.03 13.56
CA ALA A 286 1.70 -2.32 14.21
C ALA A 286 2.82 -2.67 15.23
N VAL A 287 4.08 -2.30 14.97
CA VAL A 287 5.15 -2.51 15.96
C VAL A 287 4.85 -1.79 17.27
N TYR A 288 4.50 -0.49 17.22
CA TYR A 288 4.22 0.29 18.43
C TYR A 288 3.04 -0.25 19.22
N THR A 289 1.94 -0.58 18.54
CA THR A 289 0.74 -1.06 19.20
C THR A 289 0.91 -2.47 19.77
N VAL A 290 1.63 -3.34 19.04
CA VAL A 290 1.87 -4.73 19.45
C VAL A 290 2.84 -4.81 20.62
N ILE A 291 3.98 -4.09 20.63
CA ILE A 291 4.92 -4.12 21.77
C ILE A 291 4.31 -3.59 23.06
N MET A 292 3.28 -2.76 22.99
CA MET A 292 2.56 -2.28 24.18
C MET A 292 1.62 -3.34 24.77
N ARG A 293 1.19 -4.34 23.99
CA ARG A 293 0.17 -5.31 24.38
C ARG A 293 0.64 -6.77 24.35
N ASN A 294 1.82 -7.03 23.77
CA ASN A 294 2.38 -8.36 23.61
C ASN A 294 3.75 -8.45 24.28
N LYS A 295 3.79 -9.07 25.48
CA LYS A 295 5.00 -9.19 26.28
C LYS A 295 6.18 -9.86 25.54
N PRO A 296 6.03 -11.01 24.87
CA PRO A 296 7.13 -11.62 24.12
C PRO A 296 7.72 -10.73 23.04
N LEU A 297 6.89 -9.96 22.30
CA LEU A 297 7.38 -9.03 21.27
C LEU A 297 8.02 -7.79 21.86
N LYS A 298 7.55 -7.31 23.02
CA LYS A 298 8.21 -6.23 23.78
C LYS A 298 9.61 -6.68 24.22
N GLU A 299 9.75 -7.87 24.75
CA GLU A 299 11.04 -8.45 25.16
C GLU A 299 11.98 -8.60 23.95
N TYR A 300 11.48 -9.12 22.83
CA TYR A 300 12.24 -9.19 21.58
C TYR A 300 12.73 -7.81 21.12
N TYR A 301 11.86 -6.80 21.10
CA TYR A 301 12.22 -5.41 20.74
C TYR A 301 13.32 -4.89 21.66
N THR A 302 13.14 -5.04 22.98
CA THR A 302 14.08 -4.56 23.99
C THR A 302 15.45 -5.23 23.86
N SER A 303 15.48 -6.55 23.67
CA SER A 303 16.71 -7.32 23.46
C SER A 303 17.42 -6.91 22.16
N ALA A 304 16.68 -6.69 21.07
CA ALA A 304 17.24 -6.22 19.81
C ALA A 304 17.81 -4.80 19.94
N LYS A 305 17.14 -3.91 20.69
CA LYS A 305 17.61 -2.55 20.98
C LYS A 305 18.89 -2.58 21.79
N LYS A 306 18.95 -3.39 22.86
CA LYS A 306 20.15 -3.55 23.71
C LYS A 306 21.35 -4.07 22.92
N ARG A 307 21.14 -5.14 22.14
CA ARG A 307 22.21 -5.81 21.38
C ARG A 307 22.85 -4.91 20.31
N LYS A 308 22.09 -4.03 19.67
CA LYS A 308 22.54 -3.20 18.54
C LYS A 308 22.66 -1.71 18.87
N GLY A 309 22.34 -1.29 20.11
CA GLY A 309 22.38 0.10 20.52
C GLY A 309 21.44 1.04 19.77
N SER A 310 20.50 0.50 18.97
CA SER A 310 19.68 1.29 18.04
C SER A 310 18.20 0.92 18.12
N GLY A 311 17.36 1.91 18.45
CA GLY A 311 15.90 1.77 18.41
C GLY A 311 15.37 1.58 16.98
N ARG A 312 16.00 2.21 15.99
CA ARG A 312 15.62 2.03 14.56
C ARG A 312 15.86 0.60 14.10
N PHE A 313 16.99 0.00 14.48
CA PHE A 313 17.28 -1.40 14.17
C PHE A 313 16.27 -2.33 14.83
N ALA A 314 16.00 -2.13 16.13
CA ALA A 314 15.01 -2.92 16.88
C ALA A 314 13.63 -2.84 16.23
N HIS A 315 13.23 -1.64 15.79
CA HIS A 315 11.95 -1.41 15.14
C HIS A 315 11.82 -2.22 13.83
N VAL A 316 12.79 -2.09 12.91
CA VAL A 316 12.77 -2.85 11.64
C VAL A 316 12.86 -4.37 11.87
N SER A 317 13.68 -4.79 12.85
CA SER A 317 13.76 -6.21 13.23
C SER A 317 12.42 -6.74 13.74
N THR A 318 11.70 -5.93 14.52
CA THR A 318 10.36 -6.30 15.02
C THR A 318 9.32 -6.28 13.90
N MET A 319 9.37 -5.34 12.95
CA MET A 319 8.55 -5.37 11.74
C MET A 319 8.69 -6.71 11.02
N ARG A 320 9.92 -7.17 10.79
CA ARG A 320 10.18 -8.48 10.14
C ARG A 320 9.64 -9.64 10.97
N LYS A 321 9.78 -9.58 12.29
CA LYS A 321 9.24 -10.60 13.20
C LYS A 321 7.72 -10.69 13.13
N ILE A 322 7.03 -9.55 13.20
CA ILE A 322 5.57 -9.46 13.06
C ILE A 322 5.14 -9.97 11.68
N LEU A 323 5.80 -9.55 10.61
CA LEU A 323 5.46 -9.99 9.25
C LEU A 323 5.63 -11.50 9.06
N ARG A 324 6.68 -12.09 9.66
CA ARG A 324 6.86 -13.54 9.68
C ARG A 324 5.70 -14.25 10.39
N MET A 325 5.25 -13.70 11.51
CA MET A 325 4.12 -14.25 12.25
C MET A 325 2.84 -14.15 11.42
N ILE A 326 2.57 -13.00 10.81
CA ILE A 326 1.45 -12.80 9.90
C ILE A 326 1.48 -13.82 8.76
N PHE A 327 2.65 -14.02 8.13
CA PHE A 327 2.81 -15.00 7.06
C PHE A 327 2.38 -16.40 7.48
N VAL A 328 2.89 -16.88 8.63
CA VAL A 328 2.55 -18.22 9.15
C VAL A 328 1.08 -18.33 9.51
N MET A 329 0.52 -17.31 10.18
CA MET A 329 -0.89 -17.30 10.57
C MET A 329 -1.83 -17.35 9.36
N LEU A 330 -1.57 -16.55 8.33
CA LEU A 330 -2.38 -16.51 7.11
C LEU A 330 -2.21 -17.79 6.28
N LYS A 331 -0.99 -18.34 6.20
CA LYS A 331 -0.71 -19.58 5.46
C LYS A 331 -1.36 -20.80 6.12
N ASP A 332 -1.23 -20.91 7.44
CA ASP A 332 -1.74 -22.05 8.22
C ASP A 332 -3.18 -21.88 8.68
N ARG A 333 -3.80 -20.73 8.42
CA ARG A 333 -5.16 -20.38 8.87
C ARG A 333 -5.35 -20.51 10.38
N LYS A 334 -4.31 -20.15 11.17
CA LYS A 334 -4.31 -20.26 12.64
C LYS A 334 -4.34 -18.88 13.29
N LYS A 335 -5.21 -18.72 14.30
CA LYS A 335 -5.24 -17.53 15.15
C LYS A 335 -3.97 -17.43 16.01
N TRP A 336 -3.70 -16.23 16.51
CA TRP A 336 -2.65 -16.02 17.50
C TRP A 336 -2.86 -16.90 18.76
N LYS A 337 -1.83 -17.62 19.21
CA LYS A 337 -1.95 -18.66 20.25
C LYS A 337 -1.71 -18.20 21.69
N TYR A 338 -1.23 -16.96 21.90
CA TYR A 338 -0.95 -16.47 23.26
C TYR A 338 -2.18 -15.80 23.88
N GLU A 339 -2.44 -16.08 25.17
CA GLU A 339 -3.58 -15.56 25.90
C GLU A 339 -3.68 -14.04 25.78
N ILE A 340 -4.86 -13.58 25.40
CA ILE A 340 -5.22 -12.19 25.27
C ILE A 340 -5.61 -11.68 26.64
N MET A 341 -4.91 -10.69 27.16
CA MET A 341 -5.40 -9.98 28.35
C MET A 341 -6.70 -9.23 28.00
N GLY A 342 -7.76 -9.60 28.64
CA GLY A 342 -9.18 -9.18 28.74
C GLY A 342 -9.79 -8.09 27.83
N LEU A 343 -9.03 -7.11 27.34
CA LEU A 343 -9.55 -5.96 26.57
C LEU A 343 -9.78 -6.21 25.08
N ASP A 344 -9.12 -7.21 24.49
CA ASP A 344 -9.20 -7.47 23.05
C ASP A 344 -10.37 -8.39 22.68
N ARG A 345 -10.90 -9.16 23.64
CA ARG A 345 -12.09 -10.02 23.46
C ARG A 345 -13.35 -9.18 23.23
N ILE A 346 -13.52 -8.10 23.99
CA ILE A 346 -14.67 -7.18 23.86
C ILE A 346 -14.70 -6.51 22.47
N LYS A 347 -13.52 -6.18 21.90
CA LYS A 347 -13.42 -5.61 20.55
C LYS A 347 -13.72 -6.63 19.45
N LEU A 348 -13.35 -7.87 19.62
CA LEU A 348 -13.64 -8.93 18.65
C LEU A 348 -15.13 -9.23 18.60
N ASP A 349 -15.76 -9.34 19.76
CA ASP A 349 -17.20 -9.63 19.89
C ASP A 349 -18.06 -8.50 19.34
N SER A 350 -17.64 -7.24 19.53
CA SER A 350 -18.34 -6.06 18.97
C SER A 350 -18.19 -5.92 17.46
N LEU A 351 -17.16 -6.50 16.86
CA LEU A 351 -16.92 -6.49 15.41
C LEU A 351 -17.56 -7.71 14.71
N LEU A 352 -17.81 -8.79 15.44
CA LEU A 352 -18.49 -10.00 14.94
C LEU A 352 -20.01 -9.91 15.09
N SER A 353 -20.53 -8.90 15.78
CA SER A 353 -21.96 -8.61 15.94
C SER A 353 -22.52 -7.60 14.92
N ILE A 354 -21.70 -7.22 13.93
CA ILE A 354 -22.08 -6.45 12.75
C ILE A 354 -22.08 -7.39 11.53
#